data_ba6deaecb1ceba62b67c89548d385ac6
#
_entry.id   ba6deaecb1ceba62b67c89548d385ac6
#
_cell.length_a   1.000
_cell.length_b   1.000
_cell.length_c   1.000
_cell.angle_alpha   90.00
_cell.angle_beta   90.00
_cell.angle_gamma   90.00
#
_symmetry.space_group_name_H-M   'P 1'
#
loop_
_entity.id
_entity.type
_entity.pdbx_description
1 polymer ?
#
loop_
_entity_poly.entity_id
_entity_poly.type
_entity_poly.pdbx_seq_one_letter_code
_entity_poly.pdbx_strand_id
1 'polypeptide(L)'
;MDFIYGKDVPIHIRDDWLKQTEQENIYRYCQLASYTYGEQDETDLAPTGLSAEIKSSELIYRFLFEKTQPIVPDLCLVRMYVNLFAPNEVPYYHTDADQGTTFLYYPHTEMWTPNFLGQTEFYVNNRSYMVSPEPNRLVFFNAEILHRATSFRNKHRFTV
;
A
#
# COMPACT_ATOMS: atom_id res chain seq x y z
N MET A 1 1.48 17.29 -6.29
CA MET A 1 1.89 17.20 -7.70
C MET A 1 1.90 15.74 -8.04
N ASP A 2 1.03 15.30 -8.95
CA ASP A 2 0.86 13.88 -9.26
C ASP A 2 1.96 13.45 -10.22
N PHE A 3 2.85 12.57 -9.79
CA PHE A 3 3.88 12.01 -10.64
C PHE A 3 3.35 10.74 -11.31
N ILE A 4 3.34 10.73 -12.64
CA ILE A 4 3.10 9.52 -13.43
C ILE A 4 4.48 8.91 -13.70
N TYR A 5 4.67 7.66 -13.34
CA TYR A 5 5.89 6.90 -13.68
C TYR A 5 5.88 6.57 -15.18
N GLY A 6 6.28 7.57 -16.01
CA GLY A 6 6.33 7.47 -17.46
C GLY A 6 4.96 7.50 -18.15
N LYS A 7 4.91 7.94 -19.40
CA LYS A 7 3.66 8.01 -20.18
C LYS A 7 2.99 6.65 -20.44
N ASP A 8 3.72 5.55 -20.24
CA ASP A 8 3.30 4.19 -20.59
C ASP A 8 3.13 3.26 -19.36
N VAL A 9 3.25 3.78 -18.14
CA VAL A 9 3.12 2.98 -16.90
C VAL A 9 2.02 3.59 -16.05
N PRO A 10 0.87 2.92 -15.90
CA PRO A 10 -0.28 3.47 -15.18
C PRO A 10 -0.13 3.33 -13.66
N ILE A 11 0.95 3.87 -13.12
CA ILE A 11 1.22 3.98 -11.68
C ILE A 11 1.27 5.46 -11.33
N HIS A 12 0.39 5.90 -10.45
CA HIS A 12 0.25 7.28 -10.04
C HIS A 12 0.77 7.45 -8.62
N ILE A 13 1.47 8.54 -8.37
CA ILE A 13 2.07 8.84 -7.07
C ILE A 13 1.63 10.23 -6.62
N ARG A 14 1.16 10.32 -5.38
CA ARG A 14 0.85 11.57 -4.70
C ARG A 14 1.58 11.63 -3.38
N ASP A 15 2.55 12.53 -3.25
CA ASP A 15 3.24 12.82 -2.01
C ASP A 15 2.44 13.81 -1.16
N ASP A 16 2.69 13.81 0.16
CA ASP A 16 2.01 14.67 1.13
C ASP A 16 0.46 14.58 1.04
N TRP A 17 -0.04 13.34 0.88
CA TRP A 17 -1.47 13.10 0.63
C TRP A 17 -2.37 13.53 1.77
N LEU A 18 -1.97 13.28 2.99
CA LEU A 18 -2.70 13.64 4.21
C LEU A 18 -2.00 14.79 4.95
N LYS A 19 -2.74 15.47 5.82
CA LYS A 19 -2.12 16.37 6.79
C LYS A 19 -1.28 15.56 7.78
N GLN A 20 -0.24 16.15 8.33
CA GLN A 20 0.65 15.47 9.27
C GLN A 20 -0.10 14.78 10.42
N THR A 21 -1.06 15.46 11.04
CA THR A 21 -1.85 14.87 12.14
C THR A 21 -2.72 13.70 11.70
N GLU A 22 -3.23 13.72 10.45
CA GLU A 22 -3.98 12.61 9.87
C GLU A 22 -3.06 11.42 9.63
N GLN A 23 -1.87 11.64 9.05
CA GLN A 23 -0.83 10.61 8.85
C GLN A 23 -0.43 9.95 10.18
N GLU A 24 -0.11 10.75 11.20
CA GLU A 24 0.27 10.25 12.53
C GLU A 24 -0.82 9.36 13.14
N ASN A 25 -2.09 9.73 12.99
CA ASN A 25 -3.22 8.93 13.45
C ASN A 25 -3.34 7.60 12.69
N ILE A 26 -3.16 7.63 11.36
CA ILE A 26 -3.16 6.39 10.55
C ILE A 26 -1.98 5.49 10.94
N TYR A 27 -0.78 6.06 11.09
CA TYR A 27 0.39 5.29 11.49
C TYR A 27 0.20 4.64 12.87
N ARG A 28 -0.35 5.39 13.83
CA ARG A 28 -0.68 4.85 15.15
C ARG A 28 -1.74 3.74 15.07
N TYR A 29 -2.75 3.90 14.23
CA TYR A 29 -3.74 2.83 14.00
C TYR A 29 -3.04 1.57 13.49
N CYS A 30 -2.16 1.67 12.49
CA CYS A 30 -1.40 0.54 11.97
C CYS A 30 -0.57 -0.15 13.08
N GLN A 31 0.05 0.61 13.99
CA GLN A 31 0.82 0.04 15.09
C GLN A 31 -0.01 -0.70 16.14
N LEU A 32 -1.29 -0.38 16.27
CA LEU A 32 -2.19 -0.91 17.31
C LEU A 32 -3.24 -1.88 16.76
N ALA A 33 -3.32 -2.07 15.46
CA ALA A 33 -4.29 -2.95 14.82
C ALA A 33 -4.11 -4.42 15.25
N SER A 34 -5.19 -5.17 15.20
CA SER A 34 -5.17 -6.61 15.50
C SER A 34 -4.88 -7.39 14.22
N TYR A 35 -3.68 -7.86 14.08
CA TYR A 35 -3.21 -8.58 12.91
C TYR A 35 -3.52 -10.07 12.97
N THR A 36 -3.79 -10.64 11.80
CA THR A 36 -3.88 -12.09 11.58
C THR A 36 -2.82 -12.53 10.58
N TYR A 37 -2.27 -13.71 10.81
CA TYR A 37 -1.36 -14.37 9.86
C TYR A 37 -2.18 -15.15 8.84
N GLY A 38 -1.74 -15.18 7.59
CA GLY A 38 -2.37 -15.97 6.55
C GLY A 38 -2.76 -15.18 5.31
N GLU A 39 -2.26 -13.96 5.15
CA GLU A 39 -2.34 -13.26 3.86
C GLU A 39 -1.63 -14.12 2.82
N GLN A 40 -2.32 -14.48 1.76
CA GLN A 40 -1.80 -15.28 0.65
C GLN A 40 -1.89 -14.48 -0.63
N ASP A 41 -0.76 -14.31 -1.30
CA ASP A 41 -0.69 -13.68 -2.62
C ASP A 41 -1.39 -14.55 -3.68
N GLU A 42 -1.27 -15.88 -3.54
CA GLU A 42 -1.98 -16.91 -4.35
C GLU A 42 -2.30 -18.12 -3.46
N THR A 43 -3.36 -18.85 -3.82
CA THR A 43 -3.89 -19.99 -3.02
C THR A 43 -2.89 -21.10 -2.75
N ASP A 44 -1.92 -21.30 -3.63
CA ASP A 44 -0.93 -22.39 -3.55
C ASP A 44 0.42 -21.94 -2.94
N LEU A 45 0.55 -20.65 -2.59
CA LEU A 45 1.76 -20.12 -2.00
C LEU A 45 1.66 -20.06 -0.47
N ALA A 46 2.81 -20.14 0.18
CA ALA A 46 2.87 -19.95 1.61
C ALA A 46 2.45 -18.51 1.98
N PRO A 47 1.69 -18.29 3.05
CA PRO A 47 1.35 -16.96 3.50
C PRO A 47 2.59 -16.12 3.80
N THR A 48 2.54 -14.85 3.43
CA THR A 48 3.58 -13.86 3.75
C THR A 48 2.93 -12.65 4.41
N GLY A 49 3.58 -12.11 5.43
CA GLY A 49 3.06 -10.95 6.16
C GLY A 49 1.85 -11.25 7.04
N LEU A 50 1.37 -10.18 7.59
CA LEU A 50 0.21 -10.12 8.49
C LEU A 50 -0.74 -9.06 7.95
N SER A 51 -2.04 -9.29 8.05
CA SER A 51 -3.04 -8.30 7.66
C SER A 51 -4.01 -7.98 8.81
N ALA A 52 -4.54 -6.77 8.80
CA ALA A 52 -5.61 -6.33 9.69
C ALA A 52 -6.71 -5.66 8.87
N GLU A 53 -7.87 -6.28 8.79
CA GLU A 53 -9.02 -5.70 8.10
C GLU A 53 -9.47 -4.40 8.77
N ILE A 54 -9.74 -3.37 7.98
CA ILE A 54 -10.37 -2.12 8.42
C ILE A 54 -11.85 -2.21 8.07
N LYS A 55 -12.68 -2.39 9.08
CA LYS A 55 -14.11 -2.63 8.91
C LYS A 55 -14.85 -1.35 8.51
N SER A 56 -15.89 -1.48 7.70
CA SER A 56 -16.73 -0.37 7.24
C SER A 56 -17.42 0.41 8.39
N SER A 57 -17.51 -0.17 9.58
CA SER A 57 -18.01 0.48 10.80
C SER A 57 -16.98 1.39 11.47
N GLU A 58 -15.72 1.31 11.11
CA GLU A 58 -14.64 2.09 11.72
C GLU A 58 -14.55 3.50 11.11
N LEU A 59 -14.22 4.48 11.94
CA LEU A 59 -14.07 5.87 11.49
C LEU A 59 -12.94 6.03 10.47
N ILE A 60 -11.86 5.28 10.62
CA ILE A 60 -10.72 5.28 9.71
C ILE A 60 -11.10 4.81 8.30
N TYR A 61 -11.98 3.79 8.19
CA TYR A 61 -12.50 3.32 6.91
C TYR A 61 -13.19 4.47 6.15
N ARG A 62 -14.16 5.11 6.81
CA ARG A 62 -14.91 6.23 6.23
C ARG A 62 -13.98 7.38 5.83
N PHE A 63 -13.07 7.75 6.74
CA PHE A 63 -12.10 8.81 6.50
C PHE A 63 -11.24 8.56 5.25
N LEU A 64 -10.62 7.39 5.14
CA LEU A 64 -9.77 7.04 4.01
C LEU A 64 -10.58 6.94 2.71
N PHE A 65 -11.77 6.36 2.76
CA PHE A 65 -12.66 6.29 1.62
C PHE A 65 -13.04 7.69 1.09
N GLU A 66 -13.43 8.62 1.97
CA GLU A 66 -13.73 10.00 1.60
C GLU A 66 -12.52 10.72 0.96
N LYS A 67 -11.30 10.40 1.41
CA LYS A 67 -10.06 10.95 0.85
C LYS A 67 -9.72 10.42 -0.56
N THR A 68 -10.15 9.21 -0.90
CA THR A 68 -9.91 8.62 -2.23
C THR A 68 -10.96 9.02 -3.27
N GLN A 69 -12.17 9.38 -2.87
CA GLN A 69 -13.28 9.78 -3.76
C GLN A 69 -12.91 10.87 -4.80
N PRO A 70 -12.17 11.93 -4.44
CA PRO A 70 -11.78 12.94 -5.42
C PRO A 70 -10.76 12.46 -6.46
N ILE A 71 -10.10 11.32 -6.21
CA ILE A 71 -9.08 10.74 -7.11
C ILE A 71 -9.75 9.86 -8.15
N VAL A 72 -10.67 9.01 -7.71
CA VAL A 72 -11.48 8.14 -8.57
C VAL A 72 -12.95 8.39 -8.25
N PRO A 73 -13.66 9.22 -9.03
CA PRO A 73 -15.10 9.43 -8.88
C PRO A 73 -15.86 8.10 -9.01
N ASP A 74 -16.96 7.99 -8.28
CA ASP A 74 -17.84 6.80 -8.29
C ASP A 74 -17.17 5.51 -7.83
N LEU A 75 -16.09 5.64 -7.03
CA LEU A 75 -15.37 4.50 -6.45
C LEU A 75 -16.33 3.67 -5.57
N CYS A 76 -16.40 2.37 -5.86
CA CYS A 76 -17.00 1.38 -4.98
C CYS A 76 -15.87 0.64 -4.26
N LEU A 77 -15.76 0.85 -2.94
CA LEU A 77 -14.71 0.22 -2.16
C LEU A 77 -15.08 -1.24 -1.87
N VAL A 78 -14.20 -2.15 -2.28
CA VAL A 78 -14.39 -3.60 -2.13
C VAL A 78 -13.85 -4.07 -0.77
N ARG A 79 -12.61 -3.66 -0.44
CA ARG A 79 -11.94 -4.03 0.82
C ARG A 79 -10.95 -2.96 1.23
N MET A 80 -10.66 -2.90 2.52
CA MET A 80 -9.61 -2.04 3.08
C MET A 80 -8.93 -2.77 4.23
N TYR A 81 -7.61 -2.77 4.25
CA TYR A 81 -6.84 -3.45 5.29
C TYR A 81 -5.45 -2.83 5.46
N VAL A 82 -4.81 -3.13 6.57
CA VAL A 82 -3.40 -2.82 6.80
C VAL A 82 -2.58 -4.06 6.54
N ASN A 83 -1.54 -3.95 5.72
CA ASN A 83 -0.50 -4.97 5.61
C ASN A 83 0.67 -4.63 6.55
N LEU A 84 1.18 -5.65 7.21
CA LEU A 84 2.37 -5.60 8.04
C LEU A 84 3.36 -6.65 7.58
N PHE A 85 4.53 -6.23 7.13
CA PHE A 85 5.65 -7.11 6.80
C PHE A 85 6.77 -6.95 7.83
N ALA A 86 7.28 -8.09 8.30
CA ALA A 86 8.46 -8.14 9.16
C ALA A 86 9.74 -7.79 8.39
N PRO A 87 10.83 -7.40 9.07
CA PRO A 87 12.11 -7.19 8.43
C PRO A 87 12.57 -8.40 7.60
N ASN A 88 13.07 -8.14 6.40
CA ASN A 88 13.58 -9.15 5.45
C ASN A 88 12.53 -10.13 4.88
N GLU A 89 11.25 -9.92 5.13
CA GLU A 89 10.18 -10.68 4.52
C GLU A 89 9.98 -10.24 3.06
N VAL A 90 9.82 -11.21 2.15
CA VAL A 90 9.67 -10.92 0.71
C VAL A 90 8.42 -11.61 0.20
N PRO A 91 7.30 -10.90 0.08
CA PRO A 91 6.07 -11.38 -0.54
C PRO A 91 6.26 -11.78 -2.00
N TYR A 92 5.36 -12.62 -2.48
CA TYR A 92 5.33 -13.01 -3.88
C TYR A 92 4.72 -11.89 -4.75
N TYR A 93 4.98 -11.97 -6.04
CA TYR A 93 4.25 -11.16 -7.01
C TYR A 93 2.80 -11.63 -7.10
N HIS A 94 1.88 -10.68 -7.09
CA HIS A 94 0.44 -10.92 -7.22
C HIS A 94 -0.26 -9.76 -7.93
N THR A 95 -1.51 -9.98 -8.25
CA THR A 95 -2.46 -8.94 -8.67
C THR A 95 -3.55 -8.84 -7.61
N ASP A 96 -4.12 -7.66 -7.39
CA ASP A 96 -5.14 -7.49 -6.36
C ASP A 96 -6.53 -7.93 -6.82
N ALA A 97 -6.81 -7.77 -8.11
CA ALA A 97 -8.07 -8.15 -8.74
C ALA A 97 -7.95 -8.14 -10.28
N ASP A 98 -8.94 -8.72 -10.96
CA ASP A 98 -9.02 -8.73 -12.43
C ASP A 98 -9.44 -7.38 -13.02
N GLN A 99 -9.90 -6.45 -12.20
CA GLN A 99 -10.28 -5.09 -12.60
C GLN A 99 -10.33 -4.16 -11.38
N GLY A 100 -10.26 -2.86 -11.64
CA GLY A 100 -10.39 -1.84 -10.60
C GLY A 100 -9.09 -1.10 -10.32
N THR A 101 -9.08 -0.38 -9.23
CA THR A 101 -7.94 0.44 -8.80
C THR A 101 -7.52 0.04 -7.39
N THR A 102 -6.24 -0.23 -7.22
CA THR A 102 -5.62 -0.37 -5.91
C THR A 102 -5.07 0.97 -5.46
N PHE A 103 -5.34 1.30 -4.20
CA PHE A 103 -4.73 2.41 -3.47
C PHE A 103 -3.80 1.83 -2.43
N LEU A 104 -2.56 2.27 -2.44
CA LEU A 104 -1.51 1.84 -1.53
C LEU A 104 -0.93 3.06 -0.83
N TYR A 105 -1.15 3.18 0.47
CA TYR A 105 -0.68 4.30 1.27
C TYR A 105 0.45 3.90 2.21
N TYR A 106 1.50 4.71 2.28
CA TYR A 106 2.63 4.54 3.20
C TYR A 106 2.48 5.48 4.41
N PRO A 107 2.02 4.97 5.56
CA PRO A 107 1.71 5.82 6.73
C PRO A 107 2.93 6.24 7.54
N HIS A 108 4.12 5.70 7.27
CA HIS A 108 5.33 5.97 8.03
C HIS A 108 5.60 7.46 8.16
N THR A 109 6.14 7.87 9.31
CA THR A 109 6.46 9.27 9.63
C THR A 109 7.95 9.58 9.53
N GLU A 110 8.80 8.55 9.53
CA GLU A 110 10.24 8.69 9.39
C GLU A 110 10.64 8.82 7.92
N MET A 111 11.56 9.74 7.63
CA MET A 111 12.13 9.92 6.29
C MET A 111 12.71 8.60 5.79
N TRP A 112 12.33 8.25 4.57
CA TRP A 112 12.87 7.08 3.89
C TRP A 112 14.27 7.35 3.31
N THR A 113 15.10 6.33 3.31
CA THR A 113 16.40 6.34 2.61
C THR A 113 16.57 5.00 1.87
N PRO A 114 17.36 4.96 0.79
CA PRO A 114 17.61 3.71 0.05
C PRO A 114 18.14 2.55 0.90
N ASN A 115 18.83 2.86 1.99
CA ASN A 115 19.35 1.84 2.91
C ASN A 115 18.26 1.10 3.69
N PHE A 116 17.06 1.67 3.78
CA PHE A 116 15.94 1.02 4.46
C PHE A 116 15.26 -0.05 3.62
N LEU A 117 15.39 -0.01 2.29
CA LEU A 117 14.62 -0.85 1.37
C LEU A 117 13.10 -0.60 1.50
N GLY A 118 12.28 -1.60 1.31
CA GLY A 118 10.83 -1.50 1.55
C GLY A 118 10.01 -0.96 0.39
N GLN A 119 10.59 -0.85 -0.80
CA GLN A 119 9.89 -0.39 -2.00
C GLN A 119 8.74 -1.35 -2.36
N THR A 120 7.76 -0.85 -3.11
CA THR A 120 6.84 -1.69 -3.87
C THR A 120 7.39 -1.84 -5.27
N GLU A 121 7.54 -3.09 -5.71
CA GLU A 121 8.02 -3.44 -7.03
C GLU A 121 6.83 -3.80 -7.93
N PHE A 122 6.76 -3.15 -9.08
CA PHE A 122 5.75 -3.36 -10.11
C PHE A 122 6.40 -3.98 -11.34
N TYR A 123 5.73 -4.93 -11.97
CA TYR A 123 6.21 -5.57 -13.19
C TYR A 123 5.25 -5.24 -14.35
N VAL A 124 5.68 -4.38 -15.26
CA VAL A 124 4.88 -3.87 -16.37
C VAL A 124 5.70 -3.93 -17.66
N ASN A 125 5.14 -4.50 -18.73
CA ASN A 125 5.79 -4.58 -20.05
C ASN A 125 7.21 -5.18 -20.01
N ASN A 126 7.39 -6.25 -19.26
CA ASN A 126 8.67 -6.95 -19.04
C ASN A 126 9.76 -6.07 -18.39
N ARG A 127 9.36 -5.09 -17.58
CA ARG A 127 10.26 -4.22 -16.83
C ARG A 127 9.79 -4.09 -15.38
N SER A 128 10.75 -4.05 -14.46
CA SER A 128 10.50 -3.73 -13.06
C SER A 128 10.59 -2.23 -12.81
N TYR A 129 9.62 -1.73 -12.03
CA TYR A 129 9.58 -0.36 -11.54
C TYR A 129 9.46 -0.39 -10.02
N MET A 130 10.28 0.39 -9.34
CA MET A 130 10.27 0.45 -7.89
C MET A 130 9.74 1.79 -7.40
N VAL A 131 8.77 1.76 -6.52
CA VAL A 131 8.25 2.94 -5.83
C VAL A 131 8.73 2.91 -4.39
N SER A 132 9.48 3.96 -3.99
CA SER A 132 9.95 4.10 -2.62
C SER A 132 8.81 4.43 -1.67
N PRO A 133 8.83 3.86 -0.45
CA PRO A 133 7.82 4.09 0.57
C PRO A 133 8.10 5.40 1.32
N GLU A 134 8.07 6.51 0.59
CA GLU A 134 8.20 7.83 1.21
C GLU A 134 7.07 8.06 2.21
N PRO A 135 7.33 8.74 3.31
CA PRO A 135 6.30 9.09 4.29
C PRO A 135 5.14 9.83 3.64
N ASN A 136 3.91 9.47 4.01
CA ASN A 136 2.69 10.13 3.53
C ASN A 136 2.48 10.07 2.02
N ARG A 137 3.04 9.05 1.36
CA ARG A 137 2.86 8.81 -0.07
C ARG A 137 1.66 7.91 -0.31
N LEU A 138 0.78 8.33 -1.22
CA LEU A 138 -0.24 7.49 -1.83
C LEU A 138 0.22 7.06 -3.21
N VAL A 139 0.09 5.77 -3.50
CA VAL A 139 0.26 5.19 -4.84
C VAL A 139 -1.07 4.59 -5.26
N PHE A 140 -1.49 4.81 -6.50
CA PHE A 140 -2.68 4.17 -7.03
C PHE A 140 -2.45 3.70 -8.46
N PHE A 141 -2.99 2.52 -8.76
CA PHE A 141 -2.70 1.82 -10.00
C PHE A 141 -3.84 0.84 -10.34
N ASN A 142 -3.84 0.34 -11.59
CA ASN A 142 -4.78 -0.71 -11.99
C ASN A 142 -4.49 -2.00 -11.20
N ALA A 143 -5.53 -2.59 -10.59
CA ALA A 143 -5.44 -3.77 -9.74
C ALA A 143 -4.88 -5.02 -10.46
N GLU A 144 -4.91 -5.05 -11.79
CA GLU A 144 -4.33 -6.12 -12.63
C GLU A 144 -2.80 -6.04 -12.75
N ILE A 145 -2.17 -4.96 -12.28
CA ILE A 145 -0.72 -4.80 -12.38
C ILE A 145 -0.03 -5.74 -11.40
N LEU A 146 0.82 -6.60 -11.94
CA LEU A 146 1.64 -7.52 -11.17
C LEU A 146 2.62 -6.73 -10.30
N HIS A 147 2.54 -6.92 -8.99
CA HIS A 147 3.37 -6.20 -8.04
C HIS A 147 3.66 -7.02 -6.78
N ARG A 148 4.61 -6.57 -6.01
CA ARG A 148 4.90 -7.11 -4.68
C ARG A 148 5.46 -6.05 -3.74
N ALA A 149 5.28 -6.24 -2.45
CA ALA A 149 6.03 -5.51 -1.44
C ALA A 149 7.48 -6.03 -1.36
N THR A 150 8.41 -5.15 -0.99
CA THR A 150 9.66 -5.56 -0.37
C THR A 150 9.68 -5.05 1.06
N SER A 151 10.32 -5.76 1.98
CA SER A 151 10.33 -5.37 3.39
C SER A 151 11.44 -4.39 3.71
N PHE A 152 11.25 -3.61 4.76
CA PHE A 152 12.34 -2.86 5.34
C PHE A 152 13.41 -3.81 5.91
N ARG A 153 14.64 -3.36 5.94
CA ARG A 153 15.78 -4.13 6.45
C ARG A 153 15.68 -4.39 7.95
N ASN A 154 15.22 -3.41 8.74
CA ASN A 154 15.37 -3.40 10.21
C ASN A 154 14.13 -2.90 10.96
N LYS A 155 13.02 -2.71 10.30
CA LYS A 155 11.76 -2.30 10.92
C LYS A 155 10.56 -2.91 10.20
N HIS A 156 9.41 -2.87 10.83
CA HIS A 156 8.16 -3.30 10.22
C HIS A 156 7.73 -2.32 9.11
N ARG A 157 7.18 -2.86 8.04
CA ARG A 157 6.60 -2.10 6.93
C ARG A 157 5.08 -2.18 7.00
N PHE A 158 4.45 -1.03 7.20
CA PHE A 158 3.00 -0.90 7.12
C PHE A 158 2.59 -0.28 5.78
N THR A 159 1.49 -0.79 5.23
CA THR A 159 0.74 -0.16 4.13
C THR A 159 -0.76 -0.29 4.38
N VAL A 160 -1.52 0.68 3.89
CA VAL A 160 -2.98 0.67 3.91
C VAL A 160 -3.51 0.77 2.50
#